data_67c67b0a6dd2b3001739eb3b53890a49
#
_entry.id   67c67b0a6dd2b3001739eb3b53890a49
#
_cell.length_a   1.000
_cell.length_b   1.000
_cell.length_c   1.000
_cell.angle_alpha   90.00
_cell.angle_beta   90.00
_cell.angle_gamma   90.00
#
_symmetry.space_group_name_H-M   'P 1'
#
loop_
_entity.id
_entity.type
_entity.pdbx_description
1 polymer ?
#
loop_
_entity_poly.entity_id
_entity_poly.type
_entity_poly.pdbx_seq_one_letter_code
_entity_poly.pdbx_strand_id
1 'polypeptide(L)'
;NFENGQEYCKDRWHDLFFIGYLQSGNFARPSCYQCTFKGFPQKADITLADFWGIEKIDPSMDQDRGTSLVMVNSDKGKALFDAIKDKINWRQFTMKDAEAGNPALNSSLTSTSPNRDAFFDALDKMPFDKVAEKFFPLPTFKNRLKNKLRNYARKLKEVLKLFSTLGVSVRNWKTFLSLNIFSSHVKRGKKLVARIYPHVTIELQKGSILDLNQTLILGTPQVKGSHKETRLLLEEGATMTVKNPFAMYAGSYVRVIKGGHLILHGGFINENVQITCGDRIEIGKDCAIGRDVVIRSYDGHTIEETGYKISEPIVIEDHVWIGQGAQILKGVHIGKGSIIAAGAVVTKDVPAHVVVGGVPAKIIKENVKWH
;
A
#
# COMPACT_ATOMS: atom_id res chain seq x y z
N ASN A 1 -22.71 -33.46 -5.87
CA ASN A 1 -22.99 -34.86 -6.27
C ASN A 1 -24.49 -35.07 -6.30
N PHE A 2 -25.00 -35.76 -7.30
CA PHE A 2 -26.41 -36.10 -7.45
C PHE A 2 -26.68 -37.51 -6.89
N GLU A 3 -27.91 -37.83 -6.58
CA GLU A 3 -28.33 -39.14 -6.07
C GLU A 3 -28.00 -40.30 -7.05
N ASN A 4 -27.91 -39.98 -8.35
CA ASN A 4 -27.49 -40.91 -9.39
C ASN A 4 -25.98 -41.09 -9.53
N GLY A 5 -25.18 -40.53 -8.62
CA GLY A 5 -23.70 -40.60 -8.64
C GLY A 5 -23.01 -39.62 -9.61
N GLN A 6 -23.76 -38.82 -10.35
CA GLN A 6 -23.17 -37.79 -11.20
C GLN A 6 -22.61 -36.63 -10.35
N GLU A 7 -21.49 -36.07 -10.80
CA GLU A 7 -20.87 -34.90 -10.18
C GLU A 7 -20.96 -33.71 -11.14
N TYR A 8 -21.41 -32.56 -10.59
CA TYR A 8 -21.33 -31.28 -11.26
C TYR A 8 -20.27 -30.42 -10.59
N CYS A 9 -19.19 -30.16 -11.32
CA CYS A 9 -18.10 -29.31 -10.87
C CYS A 9 -17.70 -28.37 -12.01
N LYS A 10 -17.95 -27.09 -11.87
CA LYS A 10 -17.50 -26.05 -12.79
C LYS A 10 -16.92 -24.88 -12.02
N ASP A 11 -15.91 -24.24 -12.55
CA ASP A 11 -15.40 -23.00 -11.99
C ASP A 11 -16.38 -21.84 -12.24
N ARG A 12 -16.26 -20.77 -11.47
CA ARG A 12 -17.14 -19.59 -11.51
C ARG A 12 -17.25 -18.91 -12.88
N TRP A 13 -16.33 -19.17 -13.78
CA TRP A 13 -16.30 -18.55 -15.11
C TRP A 13 -16.99 -19.40 -16.19
N HIS A 14 -17.31 -20.65 -15.85
CA HIS A 14 -17.94 -21.62 -16.75
C HIS A 14 -19.28 -22.13 -16.18
N ASP A 15 -19.63 -21.79 -14.94
CA ASP A 15 -20.92 -22.07 -14.37
C ASP A 15 -21.96 -21.04 -14.81
N LEU A 16 -22.93 -21.48 -15.60
CA LEU A 16 -23.95 -20.60 -16.19
C LEU A 16 -24.88 -19.99 -15.12
N PHE A 17 -25.17 -20.73 -14.05
CA PHE A 17 -25.97 -20.20 -12.95
C PHE A 17 -25.21 -19.08 -12.23
N PHE A 18 -23.95 -19.30 -11.91
CA PHE A 18 -23.11 -18.31 -11.23
C PHE A 18 -22.90 -17.05 -12.07
N ILE A 19 -22.69 -17.23 -13.39
CA ILE A 19 -22.58 -16.11 -14.35
C ILE A 19 -23.90 -15.33 -14.38
N GLY A 20 -25.03 -16.01 -14.47
CA GLY A 20 -26.35 -15.38 -14.47
C GLY A 20 -26.63 -14.61 -13.19
N TYR A 21 -26.27 -15.20 -12.03
CA TYR A 21 -26.42 -14.57 -10.72
C TYR A 21 -25.60 -13.28 -10.58
N LEU A 22 -24.32 -13.32 -10.95
CA LEU A 22 -23.41 -12.17 -10.77
C LEU A 22 -23.54 -11.07 -11.82
N GLN A 23 -23.88 -11.42 -13.07
CA GLN A 23 -23.69 -10.48 -14.18
C GLN A 23 -24.98 -10.01 -14.84
N SER A 24 -26.08 -10.78 -14.71
CA SER A 24 -27.27 -10.47 -15.50
C SER A 24 -28.28 -9.59 -14.79
N GLY A 25 -28.32 -9.61 -13.47
CA GLY A 25 -29.40 -9.02 -12.68
C GLY A 25 -30.77 -9.75 -12.83
N ASN A 26 -30.88 -10.74 -13.74
CA ASN A 26 -32.16 -11.43 -14.00
C ASN A 26 -32.65 -12.21 -12.78
N PHE A 27 -31.76 -12.71 -11.92
CA PHE A 27 -32.12 -13.49 -10.73
C PHE A 27 -32.56 -12.63 -9.54
N ALA A 28 -32.41 -11.31 -9.61
CA ALA A 28 -32.84 -10.45 -8.53
C ALA A 28 -34.37 -10.49 -8.38
N ARG A 29 -34.84 -10.60 -7.13
CA ARG A 29 -36.27 -10.53 -6.84
C ARG A 29 -36.79 -9.11 -7.07
N PRO A 30 -38.05 -8.92 -7.45
CA PRO A 30 -38.63 -7.57 -7.59
C PRO A 30 -38.44 -6.71 -6.34
N SER A 31 -38.52 -7.30 -5.15
CA SER A 31 -38.27 -6.62 -3.87
C SER A 31 -36.82 -6.10 -3.72
N CYS A 32 -35.84 -6.63 -4.45
CA CYS A 32 -34.46 -6.14 -4.41
C CYS A 32 -34.33 -4.75 -5.02
N TYR A 33 -35.23 -4.37 -5.91
CA TYR A 33 -35.26 -3.06 -6.54
C TYR A 33 -35.94 -1.98 -5.71
N GLN A 34 -36.73 -2.40 -4.71
CA GLN A 34 -37.46 -1.53 -3.77
C GLN A 34 -37.21 -1.98 -2.33
N CYS A 35 -35.96 -2.30 -2.02
CA CYS A 35 -35.61 -2.86 -0.72
C CYS A 35 -35.74 -1.80 0.38
N THR A 36 -36.65 -2.02 1.32
CA THR A 36 -36.90 -1.14 2.48
C THR A 36 -35.88 -1.32 3.60
N PHE A 37 -34.95 -2.28 3.46
CA PHE A 37 -33.90 -2.58 4.45
C PHE A 37 -32.55 -1.93 4.11
N LYS A 38 -32.53 -0.98 3.17
CA LYS A 38 -31.34 -0.22 2.79
C LYS A 38 -31.18 1.04 3.65
N GLY A 39 -29.93 1.53 3.70
CA GLY A 39 -29.60 2.73 4.47
C GLY A 39 -29.18 2.41 5.89
N PHE A 40 -28.88 3.46 6.65
CA PHE A 40 -28.36 3.37 8.01
C PHE A 40 -29.21 4.18 8.99
N PRO A 41 -29.31 3.74 10.28
CA PRO A 41 -28.81 2.46 10.78
C PRO A 41 -29.60 1.27 10.21
N GLN A 42 -28.92 0.14 10.06
CA GLN A 42 -29.57 -1.10 9.67
C GLN A 42 -30.51 -1.57 10.80
N LYS A 43 -31.58 -2.30 10.45
CA LYS A 43 -32.60 -2.76 11.44
C LYS A 43 -32.10 -3.89 12.35
N ALA A 44 -31.03 -4.59 11.98
CA ALA A 44 -30.42 -5.64 12.80
C ALA A 44 -29.42 -5.05 13.80
N ASP A 45 -29.24 -5.67 14.96
CA ASP A 45 -28.24 -5.26 15.95
C ASP A 45 -26.81 -5.34 15.38
N ILE A 46 -26.52 -6.38 14.58
CA ILE A 46 -25.27 -6.55 13.81
C ILE A 46 -25.64 -6.95 12.38
N THR A 47 -24.97 -6.34 11.41
CA THR A 47 -25.04 -6.73 10.00
C THR A 47 -23.70 -7.27 9.54
N LEU A 48 -23.71 -8.43 8.89
CA LEU A 48 -22.54 -9.07 8.30
C LEU A 48 -22.62 -8.99 6.77
N ALA A 49 -21.52 -8.66 6.14
CA ALA A 49 -21.38 -8.66 4.69
C ALA A 49 -19.94 -9.00 4.29
N ASP A 50 -19.71 -9.28 3.01
CA ASP A 50 -18.34 -9.33 2.48
C ASP A 50 -17.77 -7.90 2.38
N PHE A 51 -16.51 -7.71 2.73
CA PHE A 51 -15.86 -6.41 2.59
C PHE A 51 -15.17 -6.30 1.21
N TRP A 52 -15.99 -6.13 0.16
CA TRP A 52 -15.46 -5.94 -1.19
C TRP A 52 -14.60 -4.68 -1.30
N GLY A 53 -13.43 -4.81 -1.88
CA GLY A 53 -12.50 -3.69 -2.08
C GLY A 53 -11.54 -3.45 -0.92
N ILE A 54 -11.55 -4.28 0.13
CA ILE A 54 -10.63 -4.18 1.27
C ILE A 54 -9.16 -4.21 0.83
N GLU A 55 -8.83 -4.92 -0.25
CA GLU A 55 -7.49 -5.00 -0.81
C GLU A 55 -6.93 -3.65 -1.28
N LYS A 56 -7.80 -2.66 -1.52
CA LYS A 56 -7.41 -1.29 -1.91
C LYS A 56 -7.27 -0.36 -0.72
N ILE A 57 -7.95 -0.67 0.37
CA ILE A 57 -8.04 0.15 1.58
C ILE A 57 -6.99 -0.30 2.59
N ASP A 58 -6.99 -1.59 2.91
CA ASP A 58 -6.02 -2.23 3.79
C ASP A 58 -5.63 -3.61 3.26
N PRO A 59 -4.59 -3.69 2.41
CA PRO A 59 -4.13 -4.96 1.85
C PRO A 59 -3.72 -6.00 2.89
N SER A 60 -3.42 -5.61 4.14
CA SER A 60 -3.03 -6.54 5.19
C SER A 60 -4.22 -7.34 5.74
N MET A 61 -5.43 -6.87 5.54
CA MET A 61 -6.68 -7.56 5.89
C MET A 61 -7.15 -8.51 4.77
N ASP A 62 -6.57 -8.43 3.57
CA ASP A 62 -6.87 -9.33 2.46
C ASP A 62 -5.84 -10.48 2.41
N GLN A 63 -6.28 -11.67 2.81
CA GLN A 63 -5.47 -12.90 2.74
C GLN A 63 -5.99 -13.88 1.65
N ASP A 64 -6.81 -13.40 0.72
CA ASP A 64 -7.49 -14.21 -0.31
C ASP A 64 -8.40 -15.30 0.28
N ARG A 65 -8.85 -15.11 1.52
CA ARG A 65 -9.81 -15.98 2.22
C ARG A 65 -11.17 -15.32 2.45
N GLY A 66 -11.29 -14.07 2.00
CA GLY A 66 -12.42 -13.19 2.27
C GLY A 66 -12.27 -12.46 3.61
N THR A 67 -12.72 -11.22 3.63
CA THR A 67 -12.79 -10.38 4.84
C THR A 67 -14.23 -9.98 5.07
N SER A 68 -14.72 -10.24 6.28
CA SER A 68 -16.09 -9.88 6.66
C SER A 68 -16.18 -8.41 7.05
N LEU A 69 -17.16 -7.71 6.54
CA LEU A 69 -17.61 -6.41 7.03
C LEU A 69 -18.62 -6.65 8.16
N VAL A 70 -18.35 -6.07 9.32
CA VAL A 70 -19.23 -6.12 10.49
C VAL A 70 -19.72 -4.71 10.80
N MET A 71 -21.02 -4.48 10.70
CA MET A 71 -21.65 -3.22 11.09
C MET A 71 -22.40 -3.42 12.39
N VAL A 72 -22.06 -2.62 13.39
CA VAL A 72 -22.70 -2.63 14.71
C VAL A 72 -23.70 -1.49 14.75
N ASN A 73 -24.98 -1.81 14.84
CA ASN A 73 -26.07 -0.87 14.62
C ASN A 73 -26.83 -0.48 15.89
N SER A 74 -26.59 -1.17 17.03
CA SER A 74 -27.24 -0.90 18.30
C SER A 74 -26.31 -1.15 19.49
N ASP A 75 -26.69 -0.68 20.69
CA ASP A 75 -25.94 -0.95 21.92
C ASP A 75 -25.87 -2.44 22.25
N LYS A 76 -26.91 -3.20 21.94
CA LYS A 76 -26.93 -4.65 22.08
C LYS A 76 -25.94 -5.31 21.14
N GLY A 77 -25.87 -4.86 19.89
CA GLY A 77 -24.88 -5.30 18.92
C GLY A 77 -23.46 -4.95 19.37
N LYS A 78 -23.28 -3.76 19.97
CA LYS A 78 -22.00 -3.34 20.52
C LYS A 78 -21.53 -4.25 21.67
N ALA A 79 -22.43 -4.56 22.60
CA ALA A 79 -22.12 -5.48 23.70
C ALA A 79 -21.72 -6.87 23.20
N LEU A 80 -22.41 -7.38 22.17
CA LEU A 80 -22.08 -8.66 21.54
C LEU A 80 -20.71 -8.63 20.84
N PHE A 81 -20.42 -7.57 20.09
CA PHE A 81 -19.11 -7.40 19.42
C PHE A 81 -17.99 -7.29 20.45
N ASP A 82 -18.18 -6.48 21.50
CA ASP A 82 -17.19 -6.28 22.57
C ASP A 82 -16.86 -7.60 23.29
N ALA A 83 -17.80 -8.52 23.41
CA ALA A 83 -17.59 -9.84 24.03
C ALA A 83 -16.70 -10.80 23.21
N ILE A 84 -16.53 -10.54 21.90
CA ILE A 84 -15.78 -11.43 21.00
C ILE A 84 -14.57 -10.75 20.36
N LYS A 85 -14.41 -9.43 20.41
CA LYS A 85 -13.38 -8.68 19.70
C LYS A 85 -11.95 -9.14 20.00
N ASP A 86 -11.69 -9.63 21.21
CA ASP A 86 -10.36 -10.11 21.61
C ASP A 86 -10.04 -11.51 21.05
N LYS A 87 -11.03 -12.20 20.46
CA LYS A 87 -10.89 -13.52 19.85
C LYS A 87 -10.80 -13.48 18.33
N ILE A 88 -10.91 -12.30 17.73
CA ILE A 88 -10.90 -12.10 16.28
C ILE A 88 -9.86 -11.05 15.87
N ASN A 89 -9.37 -11.15 14.64
CA ASN A 89 -8.56 -10.09 14.06
C ASN A 89 -9.51 -9.07 13.40
N TRP A 90 -9.57 -7.86 13.94
CA TRP A 90 -10.48 -6.83 13.45
C TRP A 90 -9.79 -5.46 13.36
N ARG A 91 -10.33 -4.61 12.50
CA ARG A 91 -9.96 -3.18 12.37
C ARG A 91 -11.18 -2.36 12.11
N GLN A 92 -11.16 -1.11 12.58
CA GLN A 92 -12.24 -0.16 12.34
C GLN A 92 -11.98 0.61 11.05
N PHE A 93 -13.02 0.74 10.25
CA PHE A 93 -13.05 1.48 8.99
C PHE A 93 -14.17 2.52 9.00
N THR A 94 -14.11 3.47 8.07
CA THR A 94 -15.17 4.45 7.89
C THR A 94 -16.33 3.84 7.07
N MET A 95 -17.54 4.41 7.21
CA MET A 95 -18.66 4.02 6.36
C MET A 95 -18.37 4.22 4.88
N LYS A 96 -17.64 5.29 4.53
CA LYS A 96 -17.22 5.56 3.14
C LYS A 96 -16.36 4.44 2.57
N ASP A 97 -15.48 3.86 3.37
CA ASP A 97 -14.65 2.72 2.97
C ASP A 97 -15.51 1.47 2.72
N ALA A 98 -16.48 1.22 3.60
CA ALA A 98 -17.39 0.09 3.47
C ALA A 98 -18.32 0.20 2.25
N GLU A 99 -18.83 1.39 1.96
CA GLU A 99 -19.72 1.67 0.83
C GLU A 99 -19.02 1.58 -0.51
N ALA A 100 -17.73 1.95 -0.58
CA ALA A 100 -16.96 1.99 -1.82
C ALA A 100 -16.94 0.64 -2.58
N GLY A 101 -16.89 -0.46 -1.84
CA GLY A 101 -16.97 -1.82 -2.38
C GLY A 101 -18.37 -2.45 -2.33
N ASN A 102 -19.28 -1.86 -1.55
CA ASN A 102 -20.61 -2.42 -1.24
C ASN A 102 -21.74 -1.40 -1.43
N PRO A 103 -21.99 -0.89 -2.64
CA PRO A 103 -23.02 0.11 -2.88
C PRO A 103 -24.43 -0.40 -2.48
N ALA A 104 -24.61 -1.72 -2.45
CA ALA A 104 -25.85 -2.34 -2.01
C ALA A 104 -26.17 -2.15 -0.52
N LEU A 105 -25.25 -1.66 0.30
CA LEU A 105 -25.51 -1.31 1.69
C LEU A 105 -26.49 -0.12 1.78
N ASN A 106 -26.36 0.84 0.86
CA ASN A 106 -27.07 2.11 0.92
C ASN A 106 -28.16 2.26 -0.12
N SER A 107 -28.05 1.57 -1.26
CA SER A 107 -28.98 1.70 -2.36
C SER A 107 -29.53 0.34 -2.82
N SER A 108 -30.80 0.32 -3.21
CA SER A 108 -31.39 -0.80 -3.94
C SER A 108 -30.77 -0.93 -5.32
N LEU A 109 -30.96 -2.07 -5.97
CA LEU A 109 -30.60 -2.22 -7.38
C LEU A 109 -31.31 -1.14 -8.21
N THR A 110 -30.57 -0.43 -9.05
CA THR A 110 -31.07 0.78 -9.75
C THR A 110 -31.86 0.50 -11.02
N SER A 111 -31.75 -0.72 -11.58
CA SER A 111 -32.49 -1.09 -12.79
C SER A 111 -32.87 -2.56 -12.77
N THR A 112 -34.10 -2.86 -13.20
CA THR A 112 -34.46 -4.22 -13.61
C THR A 112 -33.70 -4.57 -14.88
N SER A 113 -33.19 -5.80 -14.98
CA SER A 113 -32.68 -6.28 -16.26
C SER A 113 -33.83 -6.21 -17.31
N PRO A 114 -33.60 -5.58 -18.45
CA PRO A 114 -34.66 -5.46 -19.49
C PRO A 114 -35.12 -6.84 -20.02
N ASN A 115 -34.34 -7.86 -19.78
CA ASN A 115 -34.61 -9.23 -20.25
C ASN A 115 -35.20 -10.14 -19.15
N ARG A 116 -35.48 -9.60 -17.94
CA ARG A 116 -35.89 -10.42 -16.80
C ARG A 116 -37.17 -11.22 -17.05
N ASP A 117 -38.20 -10.56 -17.53
CA ASP A 117 -39.51 -11.23 -17.75
C ASP A 117 -39.37 -12.26 -18.87
N ALA A 118 -38.75 -11.90 -19.97
CA ALA A 118 -38.46 -12.82 -21.06
C ALA A 118 -37.56 -14.03 -20.62
N PHE A 119 -36.69 -13.81 -19.64
CA PHE A 119 -35.89 -14.89 -19.04
C PHE A 119 -36.76 -15.87 -18.25
N PHE A 120 -37.66 -15.39 -17.40
CA PHE A 120 -38.59 -16.25 -16.63
C PHE A 120 -39.62 -16.93 -17.52
N ASP A 121 -40.16 -16.25 -18.52
CA ASP A 121 -41.05 -16.85 -19.53
C ASP A 121 -40.37 -17.97 -20.32
N ALA A 122 -39.06 -17.86 -20.53
CA ALA A 122 -38.30 -18.91 -21.17
C ALA A 122 -38.03 -20.09 -20.24
N LEU A 123 -37.83 -19.85 -18.93
CA LEU A 123 -37.64 -20.90 -17.92
C LEU A 123 -38.87 -21.81 -17.79
N ASP A 124 -40.07 -21.26 -18.01
CA ASP A 124 -41.31 -22.03 -17.98
C ASP A 124 -41.47 -22.96 -19.20
N LYS A 125 -40.71 -22.67 -20.29
CA LYS A 125 -40.86 -23.35 -21.58
C LYS A 125 -39.70 -24.27 -21.96
N MET A 126 -38.53 -24.08 -21.37
CA MET A 126 -37.33 -24.85 -21.72
C MET A 126 -36.38 -25.04 -20.54
N PRO A 127 -35.51 -26.06 -20.56
CA PRO A 127 -34.54 -26.34 -19.51
C PRO A 127 -33.56 -25.17 -19.31
N PHE A 128 -33.12 -25.01 -18.04
CA PHE A 128 -32.23 -23.90 -17.63
C PHE A 128 -30.96 -23.76 -18.47
N ASP A 129 -30.32 -24.86 -18.87
CA ASP A 129 -29.12 -24.82 -19.69
C ASP A 129 -29.35 -24.09 -21.03
N LYS A 130 -30.50 -24.34 -21.67
CA LYS A 130 -30.89 -23.67 -22.93
C LYS A 130 -31.27 -22.21 -22.73
N VAL A 131 -31.95 -21.91 -21.64
CA VAL A 131 -32.24 -20.52 -21.26
C VAL A 131 -30.96 -19.76 -20.95
N ALA A 132 -30.06 -20.37 -20.19
CA ALA A 132 -28.79 -19.74 -19.82
C ALA A 132 -27.88 -19.48 -21.07
N GLU A 133 -27.82 -20.41 -22.01
CA GLU A 133 -27.10 -20.21 -23.28
C GLU A 133 -27.64 -18.99 -24.07
N LYS A 134 -28.94 -18.75 -24.01
CA LYS A 134 -29.61 -17.62 -24.69
C LYS A 134 -29.38 -16.29 -23.98
N PHE A 135 -29.52 -16.26 -22.65
CA PHE A 135 -29.52 -15.02 -21.88
C PHE A 135 -28.15 -14.67 -21.26
N PHE A 136 -27.29 -15.67 -21.09
CA PHE A 136 -25.93 -15.53 -20.53
C PHE A 136 -24.89 -16.21 -21.42
N PRO A 137 -24.77 -15.80 -22.68
CA PRO A 137 -23.87 -16.47 -23.60
C PRO A 137 -22.45 -16.43 -23.05
N LEU A 138 -21.81 -17.59 -22.97
CA LEU A 138 -20.39 -17.67 -22.66
C LEU A 138 -19.59 -16.82 -23.66
N PRO A 139 -18.49 -16.19 -23.22
CA PRO A 139 -17.67 -15.38 -24.10
C PRO A 139 -17.27 -16.20 -25.34
N THR A 140 -17.61 -15.70 -26.51
CA THR A 140 -17.23 -16.34 -27.80
C THR A 140 -15.72 -16.49 -27.87
N PHE A 141 -15.23 -17.43 -28.69
CA PHE A 141 -13.79 -17.60 -28.95
C PHE A 141 -13.12 -16.26 -29.32
N LYS A 142 -13.78 -15.45 -30.14
CA LYS A 142 -13.32 -14.09 -30.53
C LYS A 142 -13.16 -13.17 -29.31
N ASN A 143 -14.10 -13.19 -28.37
CA ASN A 143 -14.03 -12.38 -27.15
C ASN A 143 -12.96 -12.91 -26.18
N ARG A 144 -12.80 -14.24 -26.07
CA ARG A 144 -11.73 -14.85 -25.28
C ARG A 144 -10.35 -14.49 -25.84
N LEU A 145 -10.19 -14.53 -27.16
CA LEU A 145 -8.95 -14.13 -27.84
C LEU A 145 -8.67 -12.64 -27.64
N LYS A 146 -9.68 -11.79 -27.81
CA LYS A 146 -9.57 -10.33 -27.57
C LYS A 146 -9.16 -10.01 -26.13
N ASN A 147 -9.73 -10.69 -25.15
CA ASN A 147 -9.37 -10.51 -23.73
C ASN A 147 -7.94 -11.03 -23.45
N LYS A 148 -7.56 -12.15 -24.05
CA LYS A 148 -6.20 -12.70 -23.98
C LYS A 148 -5.20 -11.70 -24.57
N LEU A 149 -5.47 -11.16 -25.75
CA LEU A 149 -4.64 -10.13 -26.41
C LEU A 149 -4.56 -8.85 -25.59
N ARG A 150 -5.66 -8.39 -24.98
CA ARG A 150 -5.65 -7.24 -24.07
C ARG A 150 -4.77 -7.49 -22.85
N ASN A 151 -4.81 -8.68 -22.28
CA ASN A 151 -3.94 -9.04 -21.15
C ASN A 151 -2.46 -9.09 -21.56
N TYR A 152 -2.14 -9.62 -22.74
CA TYR A 152 -0.78 -9.57 -23.28
C TYR A 152 -0.32 -8.13 -23.54
N ALA A 153 -1.17 -7.30 -24.13
CA ALA A 153 -0.85 -5.90 -24.36
C ALA A 153 -0.60 -5.13 -23.05
N ARG A 154 -1.39 -5.44 -21.98
CA ARG A 154 -1.16 -4.86 -20.65
C ARG A 154 0.19 -5.31 -20.07
N LYS A 155 0.48 -6.62 -20.12
CA LYS A 155 1.79 -7.15 -19.68
C LYS A 155 2.95 -6.54 -20.47
N LEU A 156 2.79 -6.40 -21.78
CA LEU A 156 3.79 -5.77 -22.66
C LEU A 156 4.01 -4.29 -22.26
N LYS A 157 2.93 -3.54 -21.97
CA LYS A 157 3.06 -2.17 -21.45
C LYS A 157 3.84 -2.10 -20.14
N GLU A 158 3.62 -3.03 -19.22
CA GLU A 158 4.38 -3.11 -17.97
C GLU A 158 5.86 -3.39 -18.23
N VAL A 159 6.16 -4.33 -19.13
CA VAL A 159 7.55 -4.63 -19.55
C VAL A 159 8.18 -3.41 -20.23
N LEU A 160 7.49 -2.75 -21.15
CA LEU A 160 7.99 -1.53 -21.80
C LEU A 160 8.21 -0.41 -20.76
N LYS A 161 7.37 -0.30 -19.76
CA LYS A 161 7.56 0.64 -18.63
C LYS A 161 8.80 0.29 -17.81
N LEU A 162 9.09 -0.99 -17.59
CA LEU A 162 10.34 -1.42 -16.96
C LEU A 162 11.56 -1.01 -17.82
N PHE A 163 11.52 -1.24 -19.13
CA PHE A 163 12.57 -0.79 -20.03
C PHE A 163 12.74 0.73 -20.04
N SER A 164 11.65 1.50 -19.96
CA SER A 164 11.74 2.96 -19.87
C SER A 164 12.35 3.46 -18.56
N THR A 165 12.22 2.71 -17.47
CA THR A 165 12.79 3.06 -16.16
C THR A 165 14.22 2.53 -15.99
N LEU A 166 14.48 1.28 -16.37
CA LEU A 166 15.79 0.64 -16.21
C LEU A 166 16.77 1.01 -17.32
N GLY A 167 16.27 1.42 -18.50
CA GLY A 167 17.05 1.56 -19.70
C GLY A 167 17.59 0.21 -20.21
N VAL A 168 18.54 0.25 -21.13
CA VAL A 168 19.20 -0.93 -21.71
C VAL A 168 20.46 -1.38 -20.95
N SER A 169 20.75 -0.78 -19.79
CA SER A 169 21.97 -1.07 -19.02
C SER A 169 21.88 -2.44 -18.35
N VAL A 170 22.82 -3.32 -18.68
CA VAL A 170 22.98 -4.64 -18.04
C VAL A 170 23.12 -4.52 -16.52
N ARG A 171 23.84 -3.48 -16.05
CA ARG A 171 24.02 -3.21 -14.62
C ARG A 171 22.66 -2.95 -13.92
N ASN A 172 21.80 -2.13 -14.51
CA ASN A 172 20.49 -1.81 -13.94
C ASN A 172 19.59 -3.06 -13.88
N TRP A 173 19.60 -3.86 -14.94
CA TRP A 173 18.85 -5.12 -14.98
C TRP A 173 19.37 -6.12 -13.96
N LYS A 174 20.68 -6.26 -13.80
CA LYS A 174 21.30 -7.11 -12.78
C LYS A 174 20.85 -6.68 -11.37
N THR A 175 20.91 -5.39 -11.08
CA THR A 175 20.49 -4.84 -9.79
C THR A 175 18.99 -5.05 -9.56
N PHE A 176 18.15 -4.80 -10.57
CA PHE A 176 16.70 -5.04 -10.50
C PHE A 176 16.35 -6.51 -10.21
N LEU A 177 16.97 -7.44 -10.94
CA LEU A 177 16.76 -8.87 -10.75
C LEU A 177 17.29 -9.34 -9.38
N SER A 178 18.44 -8.84 -8.95
CA SER A 178 18.99 -9.12 -7.63
C SER A 178 17.97 -8.72 -6.54
N LEU A 179 17.49 -7.48 -6.54
CA LEU A 179 16.57 -7.00 -5.52
C LEU A 179 15.21 -7.70 -5.55
N ASN A 180 14.69 -8.02 -6.72
CA ASN A 180 13.33 -8.55 -6.84
C ASN A 180 13.27 -10.09 -6.85
N ILE A 181 14.39 -10.79 -7.12
CA ILE A 181 14.35 -12.25 -7.32
C ILE A 181 15.45 -12.98 -6.54
N PHE A 182 16.75 -12.61 -6.72
CA PHE A 182 17.85 -13.49 -6.38
C PHE A 182 18.52 -13.22 -5.03
N SER A 183 18.59 -11.97 -4.56
CA SER A 183 19.37 -11.66 -3.36
C SER A 183 18.77 -12.26 -2.08
N SER A 184 19.58 -12.99 -1.33
CA SER A 184 19.26 -13.51 0.02
C SER A 184 19.20 -12.41 1.08
N HIS A 185 19.81 -11.26 0.81
CA HIS A 185 19.76 -10.08 1.70
C HIS A 185 18.42 -9.35 1.64
N VAL A 186 17.54 -9.70 0.67
CA VAL A 186 16.25 -9.00 0.49
C VAL A 186 15.10 -9.90 0.89
N LYS A 187 14.38 -9.52 1.95
CA LYS A 187 13.08 -10.09 2.28
C LYS A 187 12.00 -9.40 1.44
N ARG A 188 11.13 -10.18 0.80
CA ARG A 188 10.15 -9.67 -0.18
C ARG A 188 8.76 -10.14 0.16
N GLY A 189 7.77 -9.27 -0.07
CA GLY A 189 6.38 -9.69 -0.21
C GLY A 189 6.11 -10.43 -1.53
N LYS A 190 4.85 -10.76 -1.82
CA LYS A 190 4.42 -11.57 -2.99
C LYS A 190 4.57 -10.87 -4.35
N LYS A 191 4.92 -9.58 -4.43
CA LYS A 191 4.98 -8.77 -5.67
C LYS A 191 6.38 -8.21 -5.90
N LEU A 192 6.67 -7.75 -7.13
CA LEU A 192 7.86 -6.95 -7.43
C LEU A 192 7.85 -5.69 -6.55
N VAL A 193 8.81 -5.59 -5.64
CA VAL A 193 8.83 -4.58 -4.58
C VAL A 193 9.86 -3.47 -4.80
N ALA A 194 10.85 -3.66 -5.68
CA ALA A 194 11.85 -2.63 -5.99
C ALA A 194 11.69 -2.12 -7.42
N ARG A 195 11.60 -0.80 -7.58
CA ARG A 195 11.72 -0.09 -8.87
C ARG A 195 13.01 0.72 -8.86
N ILE A 196 13.80 0.59 -9.92
CA ILE A 196 15.13 1.19 -10.01
C ILE A 196 15.19 2.05 -11.25
N TYR A 197 15.69 3.27 -11.11
CA TYR A 197 16.04 4.13 -12.22
C TYR A 197 17.55 4.00 -12.56
N PRO A 198 18.02 4.54 -13.69
CA PRO A 198 19.46 4.61 -13.99
C PRO A 198 20.26 5.29 -12.88
N HIS A 199 21.56 4.97 -12.81
CA HIS A 199 22.50 5.55 -11.84
C HIS A 199 22.17 5.23 -10.37
N VAL A 200 21.67 4.01 -10.09
CA VAL A 200 21.49 3.50 -8.74
C VAL A 200 22.59 2.49 -8.43
N THR A 201 23.27 2.69 -7.32
CA THR A 201 24.25 1.77 -6.75
C THR A 201 23.76 1.25 -5.41
N ILE A 202 23.76 -0.08 -5.26
CA ILE A 202 23.30 -0.75 -4.03
C ILE A 202 24.40 -1.70 -3.59
N GLU A 203 24.77 -1.59 -2.31
CA GLU A 203 25.68 -2.49 -1.64
C GLU A 203 25.04 -3.05 -0.38
N LEU A 204 24.92 -4.37 -0.30
CA LEU A 204 24.38 -5.11 0.82
C LEU A 204 25.47 -6.01 1.37
N GLN A 205 26.06 -5.64 2.52
CA GLN A 205 27.18 -6.37 3.12
C GLN A 205 26.66 -7.61 3.88
N LYS A 206 27.60 -8.42 4.36
CA LYS A 206 27.32 -9.70 5.02
C LYS A 206 26.32 -9.54 6.19
N GLY A 207 25.27 -10.36 6.19
CA GLY A 207 24.25 -10.37 7.23
C GLY A 207 23.30 -9.16 7.22
N SER A 208 23.48 -8.20 6.29
CA SER A 208 22.52 -7.09 6.14
C SER A 208 21.19 -7.56 5.57
N ILE A 209 20.09 -6.89 5.93
CA ILE A 209 18.73 -7.23 5.50
C ILE A 209 18.01 -5.98 4.99
N LEU A 210 17.56 -6.04 3.74
CA LEU A 210 16.62 -5.10 3.15
C LEU A 210 15.23 -5.75 3.15
N ASP A 211 14.35 -5.32 4.07
CA ASP A 211 13.01 -5.87 4.24
C ASP A 211 11.98 -5.00 3.53
N LEU A 212 11.48 -5.49 2.40
CA LEU A 212 10.56 -4.78 1.51
C LEU A 212 9.14 -5.36 1.63
N ASN A 213 8.36 -4.82 2.55
CA ASN A 213 6.94 -5.18 2.67
C ASN A 213 6.10 -4.50 1.58
N GLN A 214 6.56 -3.36 1.07
CA GLN A 214 5.93 -2.57 0.02
C GLN A 214 6.97 -2.01 -0.96
N THR A 215 6.50 -1.31 -1.99
CA THR A 215 7.34 -0.82 -3.08
C THR A 215 8.38 0.20 -2.62
N LEU A 216 9.64 -0.07 -2.89
CA LEU A 216 10.76 0.87 -2.81
C LEU A 216 11.12 1.37 -4.22
N ILE A 217 11.11 2.69 -4.42
CA ILE A 217 11.50 3.32 -5.68
C ILE A 217 12.84 4.02 -5.46
N LEU A 218 13.84 3.73 -6.30
CA LEU A 218 15.20 4.23 -6.16
C LEU A 218 15.62 5.03 -7.38
N GLY A 219 16.15 6.24 -7.16
CA GLY A 219 16.78 7.06 -8.16
C GLY A 219 15.84 7.79 -9.09
N THR A 220 14.59 8.07 -8.66
CA THR A 220 13.65 8.84 -9.48
C THR A 220 14.22 10.21 -9.84
N PRO A 221 14.49 10.53 -11.13
CA PRO A 221 14.97 11.83 -11.50
C PRO A 221 13.83 12.85 -11.57
N GLN A 222 14.04 14.06 -11.08
CA GLN A 222 13.10 15.18 -11.26
C GLN A 222 13.24 15.82 -12.65
N VAL A 223 14.45 15.76 -13.20
CA VAL A 223 14.75 16.27 -14.54
C VAL A 223 15.15 15.12 -15.44
N LYS A 224 14.50 15.00 -16.60
CA LYS A 224 14.84 13.97 -17.60
C LYS A 224 16.32 14.09 -18.01
N GLY A 225 17.04 12.97 -18.01
CA GLY A 225 18.45 12.93 -18.33
C GLY A 225 19.38 13.25 -17.16
N SER A 226 18.88 13.36 -15.94
CA SER A 226 19.73 13.48 -14.75
C SER A 226 20.63 12.26 -14.59
N HIS A 227 21.94 12.52 -14.35
CA HIS A 227 22.97 11.51 -14.09
C HIS A 227 23.37 11.42 -12.61
N LYS A 228 22.60 12.03 -11.71
CA LYS A 228 22.87 11.99 -10.26
C LYS A 228 22.81 10.56 -9.75
N GLU A 229 23.89 10.09 -9.16
CA GLU A 229 23.97 8.73 -8.61
C GLU A 229 23.22 8.63 -7.28
N THR A 230 22.31 7.69 -7.17
CA THR A 230 21.61 7.33 -5.92
C THR A 230 22.30 6.12 -5.31
N ARG A 231 22.65 6.20 -4.03
CA ARG A 231 23.39 5.13 -3.33
C ARG A 231 22.62 4.62 -2.13
N LEU A 232 22.58 3.29 -2.00
CA LEU A 232 22.09 2.60 -0.82
C LEU A 232 23.17 1.63 -0.33
N LEU A 233 23.69 1.87 0.87
CA LEU A 233 24.67 1.00 1.51
C LEU A 233 24.10 0.48 2.83
N LEU A 234 23.96 -0.83 2.96
CA LEU A 234 23.70 -1.52 4.22
C LEU A 234 24.97 -2.28 4.63
N GLU A 235 25.59 -1.83 5.71
CA GLU A 235 26.80 -2.46 6.24
C GLU A 235 26.49 -3.79 6.96
N GLU A 236 27.49 -4.44 7.48
CA GLU A 236 27.40 -5.76 8.11
C GLU A 236 26.33 -5.78 9.21
N GLY A 237 25.36 -6.70 9.09
CA GLY A 237 24.26 -6.86 10.04
C GLY A 237 23.23 -5.71 10.06
N ALA A 238 23.41 -4.67 9.24
CA ALA A 238 22.46 -3.56 9.17
C ALA A 238 21.10 -3.97 8.59
N THR A 239 20.03 -3.30 9.01
CA THR A 239 18.69 -3.56 8.51
C THR A 239 18.01 -2.29 7.99
N MET A 240 17.30 -2.41 6.87
CA MET A 240 16.39 -1.38 6.37
C MET A 240 15.03 -2.00 6.10
N THR A 241 13.98 -1.47 6.73
CA THR A 241 12.60 -1.95 6.59
C THR A 241 11.73 -0.89 5.90
N VAL A 242 11.06 -1.27 4.81
CA VAL A 242 10.11 -0.42 4.09
C VAL A 242 8.70 -0.96 4.31
N LYS A 243 7.92 -0.30 5.16
CA LYS A 243 6.57 -0.76 5.57
C LYS A 243 5.46 -0.35 4.61
N ASN A 244 5.54 0.85 4.04
CA ASN A 244 4.63 1.36 3.00
C ASN A 244 5.45 1.89 1.81
N PRO A 245 4.84 2.20 0.66
CA PRO A 245 5.57 2.70 -0.50
C PRO A 245 6.47 3.89 -0.16
N PHE A 246 7.73 3.79 -0.56
CA PHE A 246 8.73 4.83 -0.30
C PHE A 246 9.54 5.14 -1.56
N ALA A 247 9.79 6.43 -1.82
CA ALA A 247 10.57 6.87 -2.97
C ALA A 247 11.84 7.63 -2.54
N MET A 248 12.99 7.20 -3.07
CA MET A 248 14.26 7.92 -3.00
C MET A 248 14.55 8.57 -4.34
N TYR A 249 14.61 9.88 -4.36
CA TYR A 249 14.92 10.63 -5.58
C TYR A 249 16.43 10.63 -5.89
N ALA A 250 16.75 10.99 -7.11
CA ALA A 250 18.12 10.94 -7.65
C ALA A 250 19.12 11.77 -6.81
N GLY A 251 20.35 11.27 -6.69
CA GLY A 251 21.41 11.91 -5.92
C GLY A 251 21.39 11.62 -4.42
N SER A 252 20.34 10.93 -3.91
CA SER A 252 20.27 10.61 -2.48
C SER A 252 21.26 9.52 -2.09
N TYR A 253 21.81 9.63 -0.88
CA TYR A 253 22.71 8.65 -0.29
C TYR A 253 22.17 8.17 1.05
N VAL A 254 21.82 6.90 1.13
CA VAL A 254 21.40 6.24 2.38
C VAL A 254 22.44 5.23 2.78
N ARG A 255 23.00 5.42 3.96
CA ARG A 255 23.97 4.52 4.59
C ARG A 255 23.45 4.07 5.94
N VAL A 256 23.29 2.77 6.12
CA VAL A 256 22.99 2.16 7.42
C VAL A 256 24.25 1.47 7.89
N ILE A 257 24.84 2.00 8.96
CA ILE A 257 26.10 1.55 9.53
C ILE A 257 25.91 0.18 10.17
N LYS A 258 26.98 -0.53 10.41
CA LYS A 258 27.02 -1.86 11.02
C LYS A 258 26.05 -2.00 12.20
N GLY A 259 25.13 -2.94 12.09
CA GLY A 259 24.09 -3.21 13.10
C GLY A 259 22.98 -2.17 13.23
N GLY A 260 23.01 -1.09 12.43
CA GLY A 260 21.98 -0.04 12.47
C GLY A 260 20.63 -0.46 11.87
N HIS A 261 19.58 0.26 12.25
CA HIS A 261 18.19 -0.04 11.88
C HIS A 261 17.49 1.19 11.29
N LEU A 262 17.24 1.20 9.98
CA LEU A 262 16.44 2.23 9.30
C LEU A 262 15.04 1.72 9.03
N ILE A 263 14.01 2.41 9.52
CA ILE A 263 12.60 2.04 9.35
C ILE A 263 11.86 3.16 8.63
N LEU A 264 11.25 2.83 7.48
CA LEU A 264 10.51 3.76 6.64
C LEU A 264 9.04 3.34 6.60
N HIS A 265 8.18 4.17 7.17
CA HIS A 265 6.74 3.89 7.23
C HIS A 265 5.98 4.38 6.00
N GLY A 266 6.60 5.13 5.08
CA GLY A 266 6.04 5.63 3.83
C GLY A 266 6.44 7.08 3.55
N GLY A 267 6.19 7.53 2.31
CA GLY A 267 6.56 8.89 1.92
C GLY A 267 7.71 8.93 0.91
N PHE A 268 8.50 10.00 0.94
CA PHE A 268 9.62 10.17 0.02
C PHE A 268 10.73 11.03 0.59
N ILE A 269 11.93 10.80 0.09
CA ILE A 269 13.06 11.74 0.20
C ILE A 269 13.37 12.34 -1.18
N ASN A 270 13.52 13.64 -1.21
CA ASN A 270 13.78 14.38 -2.43
C ASN A 270 15.26 14.21 -2.90
N GLU A 271 15.66 14.92 -3.95
CA GLU A 271 17.03 14.83 -4.49
C GLU A 271 18.10 15.21 -3.48
N ASN A 272 19.26 14.55 -3.57
CA ASN A 272 20.48 14.80 -2.78
C ASN A 272 20.30 14.64 -1.25
N VAL A 273 19.26 13.99 -0.78
CA VAL A 273 19.10 13.71 0.66
C VAL A 273 20.15 12.73 1.13
N GLN A 274 20.76 12.99 2.28
CA GLN A 274 21.74 12.12 2.91
C GLN A 274 21.18 11.57 4.23
N ILE A 275 21.14 10.25 4.37
CA ILE A 275 20.75 9.57 5.62
C ILE A 275 21.91 8.70 6.08
N THR A 276 22.43 8.96 7.27
CA THR A 276 23.43 8.11 7.94
C THR A 276 22.85 7.59 9.24
N CYS A 277 22.51 6.29 9.23
CA CYS A 277 21.88 5.61 10.36
C CYS A 277 22.92 4.76 11.10
N GLY A 278 23.33 5.19 12.30
CA GLY A 278 24.29 4.46 13.15
C GLY A 278 23.62 3.44 14.05
N ASP A 279 22.57 3.86 14.77
CA ASP A 279 21.79 3.01 15.67
C ASP A 279 20.40 2.79 15.08
N ARG A 280 19.53 3.77 15.23
CA ARG A 280 18.16 3.72 14.70
C ARG A 280 17.73 5.04 14.10
N ILE A 281 17.11 4.97 12.94
CA ILE A 281 16.32 6.07 12.36
C ILE A 281 14.95 5.50 11.98
N GLU A 282 13.88 6.18 12.45
CA GLU A 282 12.52 5.85 12.10
C GLU A 282 11.84 7.05 11.47
N ILE A 283 11.28 6.86 10.26
CA ILE A 283 10.56 7.91 9.51
C ILE A 283 9.12 7.46 9.34
N GLY A 284 8.21 8.25 9.87
CA GLY A 284 6.77 8.02 9.89
C GLY A 284 6.11 8.05 8.50
N LYS A 285 4.78 7.92 8.49
CA LYS A 285 3.99 7.96 7.26
C LYS A 285 3.84 9.39 6.76
N ASP A 286 3.69 9.54 5.44
CA ASP A 286 3.36 10.81 4.78
C ASP A 286 4.34 11.95 5.09
N CYS A 287 5.59 11.60 5.41
CA CYS A 287 6.65 12.57 5.58
C CYS A 287 7.13 13.11 4.23
N ALA A 288 7.33 14.43 4.15
CA ALA A 288 7.88 15.12 3.00
C ALA A 288 9.28 15.66 3.32
N ILE A 289 10.33 15.01 2.80
CA ILE A 289 11.71 15.40 3.06
C ILE A 289 12.27 16.13 1.83
N GLY A 290 12.60 17.40 2.01
CA GLY A 290 13.07 18.33 0.99
C GLY A 290 14.45 17.94 0.41
N ARG A 291 14.88 18.70 -0.62
CA ARG A 291 16.19 18.51 -1.23
C ARG A 291 17.31 18.83 -0.24
N ASP A 292 18.47 18.21 -0.45
CA ASP A 292 19.73 18.52 0.27
C ASP A 292 19.62 18.36 1.80
N VAL A 293 18.59 17.68 2.30
CA VAL A 293 18.40 17.39 3.73
C VAL A 293 19.42 16.37 4.19
N VAL A 294 19.96 16.58 5.38
CA VAL A 294 20.88 15.65 6.05
C VAL A 294 20.24 15.13 7.34
N ILE A 295 20.12 13.81 7.46
CA ILE A 295 19.64 13.12 8.66
C ILE A 295 20.72 12.18 9.12
N ARG A 296 21.27 12.39 10.32
CA ARG A 296 22.36 11.57 10.81
C ARG A 296 22.25 11.25 12.30
N SER A 297 22.10 9.96 12.60
CA SER A 297 22.10 9.46 13.97
C SER A 297 23.51 9.07 14.48
N TYR A 298 24.55 9.39 13.71
CA TYR A 298 25.93 8.96 13.95
C TYR A 298 26.92 10.08 13.61
N ASP A 299 27.85 10.38 14.53
CA ASP A 299 28.81 11.50 14.38
C ASP A 299 30.08 11.15 13.59
N GLY A 300 30.41 9.88 13.45
CA GLY A 300 31.60 9.41 12.73
C GLY A 300 32.88 9.39 13.59
N HIS A 301 33.00 10.24 14.59
CA HIS A 301 34.11 10.31 15.52
C HIS A 301 33.62 10.36 16.96
N THR A 302 34.42 9.82 17.89
CA THR A 302 34.15 9.86 19.33
C THR A 302 34.74 11.12 19.92
N ILE A 303 33.99 11.81 20.79
CA ILE A 303 34.50 12.90 21.61
C ILE A 303 34.86 12.29 22.97
N GLU A 304 36.06 12.62 23.49
CA GLU A 304 36.52 12.16 24.79
C GLU A 304 35.81 12.93 25.92
N GLU A 305 34.54 12.62 26.13
CA GLU A 305 33.68 13.22 27.15
C GLU A 305 32.90 12.12 27.85
N THR A 306 32.74 12.24 29.18
CA THR A 306 32.00 11.25 29.97
C THR A 306 30.53 11.21 29.54
N GLY A 307 30.06 10.02 29.16
CA GLY A 307 28.67 9.80 28.73
C GLY A 307 28.42 10.14 27.25
N TYR A 308 29.42 10.53 26.49
CA TYR A 308 29.26 10.77 25.05
C TYR A 308 28.87 9.49 24.32
N LYS A 309 27.85 9.60 23.48
CA LYS A 309 27.39 8.53 22.60
C LYS A 309 27.63 8.91 21.15
N ILE A 310 28.39 8.11 20.44
CA ILE A 310 28.68 8.34 19.00
C ILE A 310 27.44 8.24 18.12
N SER A 311 26.42 7.47 18.56
CA SER A 311 25.14 7.32 17.89
C SER A 311 23.99 7.39 18.88
N GLU A 312 22.90 8.06 18.51
CA GLU A 312 21.63 8.10 19.24
C GLU A 312 20.48 8.07 18.23
N PRO A 313 19.35 7.39 18.57
CA PRO A 313 18.24 7.20 17.65
C PRO A 313 17.59 8.52 17.23
N ILE A 314 17.07 8.56 16.00
CA ILE A 314 16.23 9.66 15.50
C ILE A 314 14.84 9.07 15.22
N VAL A 315 13.81 9.76 15.70
CA VAL A 315 12.41 9.44 15.43
C VAL A 315 11.75 10.64 14.76
N ILE A 316 11.21 10.43 13.57
CA ILE A 316 10.41 11.41 12.84
C ILE A 316 9.00 10.82 12.74
N GLU A 317 8.04 11.45 13.43
CA GLU A 317 6.67 10.97 13.46
C GLU A 317 5.94 11.20 12.12
N ASP A 318 4.68 10.80 12.04
CA ASP A 318 3.86 10.91 10.83
C ASP A 318 3.66 12.37 10.39
N HIS A 319 3.59 12.58 9.08
CA HIS A 319 3.20 13.86 8.50
C HIS A 319 4.12 15.02 8.87
N VAL A 320 5.43 14.77 8.89
CA VAL A 320 6.45 15.79 9.13
C VAL A 320 6.97 16.35 7.80
N TRP A 321 7.06 17.65 7.70
CA TRP A 321 7.69 18.32 6.57
C TRP A 321 9.07 18.85 6.95
N ILE A 322 10.12 18.34 6.28
CA ILE A 322 11.49 18.80 6.45
C ILE A 322 11.88 19.64 5.23
N GLY A 323 12.11 20.92 5.45
CA GLY A 323 12.49 21.89 4.43
C GLY A 323 13.86 21.63 3.84
N GLN A 324 14.12 22.19 2.65
CA GLN A 324 15.38 22.03 1.92
C GLN A 324 16.60 22.38 2.77
N GLY A 325 17.66 21.58 2.70
CA GLY A 325 18.93 21.84 3.36
C GLY A 325 18.91 21.76 4.89
N ALA A 326 17.80 21.35 5.50
CA ALA A 326 17.76 21.15 6.94
C ALA A 326 18.64 19.97 7.38
N GLN A 327 19.14 20.05 8.61
CA GLN A 327 19.98 19.01 9.21
C GLN A 327 19.30 18.51 10.50
N ILE A 328 19.10 17.19 10.59
CA ILE A 328 18.56 16.52 11.77
C ILE A 328 19.67 15.72 12.40
N LEU A 329 20.06 16.06 13.62
CA LEU A 329 21.16 15.44 14.32
C LEU A 329 20.70 14.30 15.23
N LYS A 330 21.64 13.51 15.72
CA LYS A 330 21.39 12.34 16.58
C LYS A 330 20.57 12.70 17.82
N GLY A 331 19.79 11.75 18.32
CA GLY A 331 19.01 11.86 19.54
C GLY A 331 17.72 12.65 19.40
N VAL A 332 17.38 13.18 18.21
CA VAL A 332 16.23 14.07 18.01
C VAL A 332 14.95 13.29 17.78
N HIS A 333 13.87 13.68 18.47
CA HIS A 333 12.50 13.27 18.21
C HIS A 333 11.71 14.44 17.61
N ILE A 334 11.12 14.24 16.43
CA ILE A 334 10.27 15.23 15.74
C ILE A 334 8.82 14.77 15.79
N GLY A 335 8.00 15.55 16.50
CA GLY A 335 6.58 15.29 16.71
C GLY A 335 5.75 15.47 15.44
N LYS A 336 4.63 14.76 15.39
CA LYS A 336 3.69 14.67 14.29
C LYS A 336 3.24 16.03 13.75
N GLY A 337 3.15 16.14 12.41
CA GLY A 337 2.62 17.32 11.74
C GLY A 337 3.50 18.56 11.83
N SER A 338 4.72 18.44 12.35
CA SER A 338 5.65 19.57 12.47
C SER A 338 6.35 19.90 11.17
N ILE A 339 6.85 21.11 11.07
CA ILE A 339 7.59 21.64 9.92
C ILE A 339 8.97 22.07 10.38
N ILE A 340 9.99 21.52 9.76
CA ILE A 340 11.36 21.99 9.91
C ILE A 340 11.65 22.95 8.75
N ALA A 341 11.92 24.20 9.08
CA ALA A 341 12.20 25.24 8.07
C ALA A 341 13.47 24.91 7.26
N ALA A 342 13.54 25.46 6.05
CA ALA A 342 14.72 25.27 5.20
C ALA A 342 16.00 25.76 5.89
N GLY A 343 17.09 25.01 5.77
CA GLY A 343 18.39 25.32 6.35
C GLY A 343 18.47 25.22 7.87
N ALA A 344 17.43 24.77 8.56
CA ALA A 344 17.44 24.63 10.03
C ALA A 344 18.37 23.49 10.48
N VAL A 345 19.04 23.66 11.62
CA VAL A 345 19.83 22.61 12.28
C VAL A 345 19.13 22.19 13.57
N VAL A 346 18.53 21.02 13.54
CA VAL A 346 17.74 20.48 14.66
C VAL A 346 18.65 19.63 15.55
N THR A 347 18.83 20.11 16.79
CA THR A 347 19.72 19.49 17.80
C THR A 347 18.96 19.07 19.06
N LYS A 348 17.66 19.32 19.12
CA LYS A 348 16.76 18.99 20.25
C LYS A 348 15.41 18.53 19.73
N ASP A 349 14.64 17.87 20.57
CA ASP A 349 13.30 17.42 20.25
C ASP A 349 12.39 18.58 19.80
N VAL A 350 11.53 18.25 18.85
CA VAL A 350 10.55 19.16 18.26
C VAL A 350 9.15 18.69 18.63
N PRO A 351 8.36 19.51 19.35
CA PRO A 351 6.97 19.15 19.64
C PRO A 351 6.12 18.95 18.38
N ALA A 352 4.97 18.29 18.53
CA ALA A 352 4.03 18.11 17.42
C ALA A 352 3.39 19.46 17.00
N HIS A 353 3.07 19.57 15.69
CA HIS A 353 2.33 20.71 15.12
C HIS A 353 3.00 22.08 15.30
N VAL A 354 4.33 22.13 15.28
CA VAL A 354 5.08 23.39 15.34
C VAL A 354 5.92 23.62 14.08
N VAL A 355 6.32 24.86 13.82
CA VAL A 355 7.40 25.21 12.90
C VAL A 355 8.65 25.52 13.71
N VAL A 356 9.74 24.86 13.38
CA VAL A 356 11.06 25.21 13.93
C VAL A 356 12.00 25.67 12.84
N GLY A 357 12.92 26.60 13.17
CA GLY A 357 13.92 27.11 12.23
C GLY A 357 15.10 27.74 12.90
N GLY A 358 16.18 27.99 12.15
CA GLY A 358 17.42 28.57 12.62
C GLY A 358 18.50 27.55 12.95
N VAL A 359 19.67 28.05 13.41
CA VAL A 359 20.88 27.30 13.78
C VAL A 359 21.37 27.77 15.14
N PRO A 360 21.13 27.01 16.23
CA PRO A 360 20.26 25.84 16.31
C PRO A 360 18.78 26.18 16.13
N ALA A 361 17.97 25.19 15.71
CA ALA A 361 16.55 25.37 15.47
C ALA A 361 15.78 25.71 16.76
N LYS A 362 14.86 26.67 16.64
CA LYS A 362 13.95 27.09 17.72
C LYS A 362 12.51 27.13 17.19
N ILE A 363 11.53 27.03 18.07
CA ILE A 363 10.11 27.16 17.70
C ILE A 363 9.87 28.57 17.18
N ILE A 364 9.31 28.66 15.96
CA ILE A 364 8.92 29.91 15.30
C ILE A 364 7.41 30.10 15.36
N LYS A 365 6.65 29.00 15.26
CA LYS A 365 5.19 29.02 15.20
C LYS A 365 4.63 27.73 15.79
N GLU A 366 3.52 27.83 16.49
CA GLU A 366 2.79 26.70 17.08
C GLU A 366 1.43 26.48 16.37
N ASN A 367 0.81 25.34 16.64
CA ASN A 367 -0.52 24.97 16.16
C ASN A 367 -0.64 25.03 14.63
N VAL A 368 0.38 24.55 13.92
CA VAL A 368 0.39 24.55 12.44
C VAL A 368 -0.25 23.29 11.87
N LYS A 369 -0.83 23.45 10.68
CA LYS A 369 -1.27 22.37 9.82
C LYS A 369 -0.75 22.63 8.42
N TRP A 370 -0.36 21.58 7.69
CA TRP A 370 0.08 21.67 6.33
C TRP A 370 -0.51 20.49 5.51
N HIS A 371 -0.59 20.62 4.19
CA HIS A 371 -1.18 19.65 3.28
C HIS A 371 -0.30 19.43 2.07
#